data_30320ea5385d5df1319865b4e4787153
#
_entry.id   30320ea5385d5df1319865b4e4787153
#
_cell.length_a   1.000
_cell.length_b   1.000
_cell.length_c   1.000
_cell.angle_alpha   90.00
_cell.angle_beta   90.00
_cell.angle_gamma   90.00
#
_symmetry.space_group_name_H-M   'P 1'
#
loop_
_entity.id
_entity.type
_entity.pdbx_description
1 polymer ?
#
loop_
_entity_poly.entity_id
_entity_poly.type
_entity_poly.pdbx_seq_one_letter_code
_entity_poly.pdbx_strand_id
1 'polypeptide(L)'
;MSLDRGLGQVQPAGDLGIETRGSGPPLLMIHGGATDAGSFAAIAPELAEHYTVIAYDRRGNSRSRLDGPPADLRLEQQADDAGLLLKSLIDTPPHVFGSSGGAIVALELATRYPDRLGTVVAHEPPVPSVLPDAAAQQQKYEVVYQTYRTKGVQEAFHQFITIDPGQDDPAADGDYPADPEFGPRIQGNQEFLVAHEMLPFTRYRPDLAALRANLPQLVLGVGRYRAKIATRIVLTLADRLGTEATPFPGDHTGYMWRPGEFAEKLHAALT
;
A
#
# COMPACT_ATOMS: atom_id res chain seq x y z
N MET A 1 24.71 15.54 -10.65
CA MET A 1 25.44 14.44 -10.00
C MET A 1 24.65 13.16 -10.22
N SER A 2 25.27 12.17 -10.88
CA SER A 2 24.61 11.03 -11.52
C SER A 2 23.73 10.22 -10.58
N LEU A 3 22.51 9.90 -11.05
CA LEU A 3 21.47 9.08 -10.40
C LEU A 3 21.83 7.57 -10.24
N ASP A 4 23.10 7.22 -10.44
CA ASP A 4 23.55 5.86 -10.72
C ASP A 4 24.08 5.05 -9.51
N ARG A 5 23.90 5.56 -8.29
CA ARG A 5 24.31 4.81 -7.10
C ARG A 5 23.10 4.19 -6.40
N GLY A 6 22.77 2.95 -6.78
CA GLY A 6 21.87 2.12 -6.01
C GLY A 6 20.75 1.39 -6.73
N LEU A 7 20.47 1.73 -7.99
CA LEU A 7 19.65 0.85 -8.84
C LEU A 7 20.64 -0.15 -9.47
N GLY A 8 20.83 -1.31 -8.83
CA GLY A 8 21.46 -2.47 -9.47
C GLY A 8 20.79 -2.72 -10.82
N GLN A 9 21.29 -3.67 -11.63
CA GLN A 9 20.64 -4.06 -12.89
C GLN A 9 19.20 -4.55 -12.57
N VAL A 10 18.29 -3.58 -12.33
CA VAL A 10 16.87 -3.82 -12.22
C VAL A 10 16.38 -3.99 -13.65
N GLN A 11 15.96 -5.19 -14.02
CA GLN A 11 15.22 -5.36 -15.26
C GLN A 11 14.04 -4.39 -15.21
N PRO A 12 13.77 -3.67 -16.32
CA PRO A 12 12.61 -2.79 -16.36
C PRO A 12 11.40 -3.60 -15.92
N ALA A 13 10.58 -3.03 -15.05
CA ALA A 13 9.28 -3.57 -14.78
C ALA A 13 8.63 -3.82 -16.13
N GLY A 14 8.12 -5.03 -16.39
CA GLY A 14 7.26 -5.29 -17.53
C GLY A 14 6.18 -4.20 -17.59
N ASP A 15 5.46 -4.05 -18.68
CA ASP A 15 4.47 -2.98 -18.83
C ASP A 15 3.57 -2.88 -17.60
N LEU A 16 3.80 -1.86 -16.76
CA LEU A 16 2.94 -1.58 -15.61
C LEU A 16 1.66 -0.90 -16.10
N GLY A 17 0.52 -1.34 -15.61
CA GLY A 17 -0.74 -0.63 -15.77
C GLY A 17 -0.71 0.67 -14.96
N ILE A 18 -0.67 1.82 -15.62
CA ILE A 18 -0.53 3.13 -15.00
C ILE A 18 -1.75 3.98 -15.32
N GLU A 19 -2.25 4.69 -14.33
CA GLU A 19 -3.28 5.71 -14.47
C GLU A 19 -2.72 7.05 -14.00
N THR A 20 -2.92 8.11 -14.79
CA THR A 20 -2.46 9.46 -14.44
C THR A 20 -3.60 10.45 -14.58
N ARG A 21 -3.76 11.35 -13.62
CA ARG A 21 -4.81 12.36 -13.61
C ARG A 21 -4.34 13.65 -12.96
N GLY A 22 -4.84 14.80 -13.48
CA GLY A 22 -4.55 16.12 -12.93
C GLY A 22 -3.22 16.70 -13.38
N SER A 23 -2.85 17.81 -12.77
CA SER A 23 -1.60 18.53 -13.00
C SER A 23 -1.15 19.19 -11.70
N GLY A 24 0.16 19.24 -11.45
CA GLY A 24 0.72 19.79 -10.20
C GLY A 24 1.84 18.91 -9.67
N PRO A 25 2.24 19.11 -8.40
CA PRO A 25 3.23 18.23 -7.76
C PRO A 25 2.82 16.76 -7.86
N PRO A 26 3.78 15.84 -8.12
CA PRO A 26 3.43 14.44 -8.31
C PRO A 26 3.05 13.76 -6.99
N LEU A 27 1.99 12.94 -7.03
CA LEU A 27 1.52 12.08 -5.96
C LEU A 27 1.41 10.65 -6.47
N LEU A 28 2.31 9.79 -5.99
CA LEU A 28 2.24 8.34 -6.26
C LEU A 28 1.27 7.68 -5.28
N MET A 29 0.32 6.90 -5.81
CA MET A 29 -0.63 6.12 -5.03
C MET A 29 -0.37 4.62 -5.21
N ILE A 30 -0.12 3.91 -4.10
CA ILE A 30 0.26 2.50 -4.08
C ILE A 30 -0.84 1.69 -3.38
N HIS A 31 -1.52 0.85 -4.14
CA HIS A 31 -2.64 0.04 -3.66
C HIS A 31 -2.23 -1.12 -2.75
N GLY A 32 -3.18 -1.62 -1.95
CA GLY A 32 -3.02 -2.76 -1.06
C GLY A 32 -2.99 -4.12 -1.77
N GLY A 33 -3.10 -5.20 -1.00
CA GLY A 33 -3.24 -6.55 -1.54
C GLY A 33 -4.63 -6.82 -2.11
N ALA A 34 -4.74 -7.75 -3.05
CA ALA A 34 -5.98 -8.17 -3.72
C ALA A 34 -6.80 -7.03 -4.37
N THR A 35 -6.16 -5.92 -4.72
CA THR A 35 -6.79 -4.78 -5.42
C THR A 35 -5.85 -4.25 -6.50
N ASP A 36 -6.18 -3.12 -7.14
CA ASP A 36 -5.38 -2.47 -8.17
C ASP A 36 -5.52 -0.93 -8.10
N ALA A 37 -4.95 -0.21 -9.08
CA ALA A 37 -5.05 1.25 -9.17
C ALA A 37 -6.49 1.76 -9.19
N GLY A 38 -7.44 0.96 -9.68
CA GLY A 38 -8.86 1.30 -9.70
C GLY A 38 -9.47 1.51 -8.31
N SER A 39 -8.83 1.01 -7.24
CA SER A 39 -9.27 1.30 -5.87
C SER A 39 -9.19 2.78 -5.50
N PHE A 40 -8.42 3.57 -6.25
CA PHE A 40 -8.31 5.01 -6.08
C PHE A 40 -9.24 5.83 -6.99
N ALA A 41 -10.09 5.17 -7.79
CA ALA A 41 -10.95 5.86 -8.75
C ALA A 41 -11.86 6.91 -8.13
N ALA A 42 -12.34 6.68 -6.91
CA ALA A 42 -13.20 7.63 -6.19
C ALA A 42 -12.45 8.86 -5.67
N ILE A 43 -11.23 8.68 -5.14
CA ILE A 43 -10.46 9.76 -4.52
C ILE A 43 -9.59 10.52 -5.54
N ALA A 44 -9.15 9.88 -6.63
CA ALA A 44 -8.24 10.49 -7.58
C ALA A 44 -8.75 11.80 -8.23
N PRO A 45 -10.06 11.99 -8.54
CA PRO A 45 -10.57 13.26 -9.01
C PRO A 45 -10.35 14.42 -8.03
N GLU A 46 -10.62 14.21 -6.75
CA GLU A 46 -10.46 15.22 -5.70
C GLU A 46 -8.98 15.63 -5.55
N LEU A 47 -8.09 14.64 -5.52
CA LEU A 47 -6.65 14.89 -5.42
C LEU A 47 -6.07 15.53 -6.68
N ALA A 48 -6.66 15.27 -7.85
CA ALA A 48 -6.21 15.81 -9.12
C ALA A 48 -6.42 17.32 -9.26
N GLU A 49 -7.20 17.95 -8.37
CA GLU A 49 -7.29 19.40 -8.27
C GLU A 49 -5.98 20.04 -7.80
N HIS A 50 -5.15 19.29 -7.06
CA HIS A 50 -3.90 19.77 -6.45
C HIS A 50 -2.64 19.08 -6.95
N TYR A 51 -2.76 17.85 -7.47
CA TYR A 51 -1.63 16.98 -7.79
C TYR A 51 -1.71 16.40 -9.19
N THR A 52 -0.57 15.99 -9.72
CA THR A 52 -0.51 14.94 -10.74
C THR A 52 -0.58 13.61 -10.01
N VAL A 53 -1.77 13.03 -9.93
CA VAL A 53 -2.02 11.73 -9.30
C VAL A 53 -1.56 10.63 -10.23
N ILE A 54 -0.70 9.74 -9.74
CA ILE A 54 -0.15 8.60 -10.46
C ILE A 54 -0.50 7.35 -9.66
N ALA A 55 -1.39 6.52 -10.16
CA ALA A 55 -1.70 5.21 -9.60
C ALA A 55 -1.23 4.12 -10.57
N TYR A 56 -0.80 2.98 -10.06
CA TYR A 56 -0.35 1.87 -10.89
C TYR A 56 -0.75 0.54 -10.27
N ASP A 57 -0.94 -0.45 -11.13
CA ASP A 57 -1.09 -1.82 -10.69
C ASP A 57 0.28 -2.35 -10.30
N ARG A 58 0.44 -2.82 -9.06
CA ARG A 58 1.70 -3.40 -8.61
C ARG A 58 2.02 -4.69 -9.39
N ARG A 59 3.29 -4.97 -9.58
CA ARG A 59 3.77 -6.19 -10.26
C ARG A 59 3.00 -7.43 -9.80
N GLY A 60 2.50 -8.21 -10.76
CA GLY A 60 1.71 -9.42 -10.53
C GLY A 60 0.22 -9.19 -10.31
N ASN A 61 -0.23 -7.93 -10.19
CA ASN A 61 -1.64 -7.59 -10.02
C ASN A 61 -2.24 -7.04 -11.32
N SER A 62 -3.45 -7.43 -11.61
CA SER A 62 -4.32 -6.91 -12.69
C SER A 62 -3.62 -6.74 -14.04
N ARG A 63 -3.35 -5.50 -14.46
CA ARG A 63 -2.76 -5.16 -15.76
C ARG A 63 -1.23 -5.29 -15.79
N SER A 64 -0.59 -5.37 -14.63
CA SER A 64 0.87 -5.49 -14.47
C SER A 64 1.31 -6.95 -14.41
N ARG A 65 1.37 -7.61 -15.56
CA ARG A 65 1.67 -9.04 -15.66
C ARG A 65 3.15 -9.34 -15.35
N LEU A 66 3.40 -10.56 -14.89
CA LEU A 66 4.75 -11.08 -14.72
C LEU A 66 5.25 -11.64 -16.05
N ASP A 67 6.55 -11.47 -16.33
CA ASP A 67 7.23 -12.06 -17.51
C ASP A 67 7.52 -13.55 -17.36
N GLY A 68 7.04 -14.19 -16.29
CA GLY A 68 7.30 -15.60 -15.97
C GLY A 68 6.30 -16.17 -14.97
N PRO A 69 6.54 -17.38 -14.47
CA PRO A 69 5.67 -17.98 -13.49
C PRO A 69 5.60 -17.10 -12.21
N PRO A 70 4.44 -17.06 -11.56
CA PRO A 70 4.31 -16.35 -10.28
C PRO A 70 5.33 -16.86 -9.26
N ALA A 71 5.93 -15.93 -8.52
CA ALA A 71 6.87 -16.18 -7.44
C ALA A 71 6.55 -15.26 -6.26
N ASP A 72 7.06 -15.62 -5.08
CA ASP A 72 6.90 -14.81 -3.89
C ASP A 72 7.43 -13.40 -4.12
N LEU A 73 6.62 -12.43 -3.71
CA LEU A 73 6.93 -11.02 -3.80
C LEU A 73 8.24 -10.70 -3.05
N ARG A 74 9.05 -9.89 -3.67
CA ARG A 74 10.21 -9.26 -3.02
C ARG A 74 9.90 -7.80 -2.81
N LEU A 75 9.89 -7.35 -1.58
CA LEU A 75 9.49 -5.98 -1.24
C LEU A 75 10.46 -4.95 -1.84
N GLU A 76 11.74 -5.27 -1.85
CA GLU A 76 12.76 -4.43 -2.49
C GLU A 76 12.44 -4.22 -3.98
N GLN A 77 11.97 -5.26 -4.66
CA GLN A 77 11.59 -5.18 -6.08
C GLN A 77 10.35 -4.31 -6.27
N GLN A 78 9.35 -4.39 -5.38
CA GLN A 78 8.18 -3.49 -5.42
C GLN A 78 8.59 -2.02 -5.22
N ALA A 79 9.51 -1.75 -4.32
CA ALA A 79 10.05 -0.42 -4.11
C ALA A 79 10.89 0.07 -5.31
N ASP A 80 11.67 -0.83 -5.92
CA ASP A 80 12.45 -0.51 -7.12
C ASP A 80 11.54 -0.23 -8.32
N ASP A 81 10.44 -0.98 -8.52
CA ASP A 81 9.43 -0.72 -9.56
C ASP A 81 8.82 0.68 -9.40
N ALA A 82 8.40 1.02 -8.18
CA ALA A 82 7.88 2.34 -7.88
C ALA A 82 8.94 3.44 -8.11
N GLY A 83 10.18 3.20 -7.70
CA GLY A 83 11.31 4.11 -7.92
C GLY A 83 11.62 4.33 -9.40
N LEU A 84 11.55 3.27 -10.23
CA LEU A 84 11.73 3.37 -11.68
C LEU A 84 10.58 4.13 -12.35
N LEU A 85 9.33 3.85 -11.93
CA LEU A 85 8.16 4.59 -12.39
C LEU A 85 8.32 6.09 -12.13
N LEU A 86 8.69 6.46 -10.91
CA LEU A 86 8.94 7.84 -10.52
C LEU A 86 10.04 8.48 -11.36
N LYS A 87 11.17 7.79 -11.57
CA LYS A 87 12.28 8.28 -12.39
C LYS A 87 11.87 8.53 -13.85
N SER A 88 10.94 7.75 -14.39
CA SER A 88 10.52 7.85 -15.78
C SER A 88 9.48 8.96 -16.03
N LEU A 89 8.75 9.38 -15.00
CA LEU A 89 7.59 10.26 -15.13
C LEU A 89 7.79 11.66 -14.54
N ILE A 90 8.78 11.84 -13.66
CA ILE A 90 8.86 13.05 -12.82
C ILE A 90 10.27 13.56 -12.58
N ASP A 91 10.39 14.90 -12.62
CA ASP A 91 11.64 15.63 -12.35
C ASP A 91 11.72 16.21 -10.92
N THR A 92 10.61 16.16 -10.17
CA THR A 92 10.51 16.70 -8.80
C THR A 92 10.22 15.60 -7.79
N PRO A 93 10.66 15.70 -6.52
CA PRO A 93 10.35 14.69 -5.50
C PRO A 93 8.84 14.49 -5.34
N PRO A 94 8.32 13.28 -5.59
CA PRO A 94 6.90 12.98 -5.45
C PRO A 94 6.50 12.82 -3.99
N HIS A 95 5.28 13.20 -3.66
CA HIS A 95 4.61 12.66 -2.50
C HIS A 95 4.19 11.21 -2.76
N VAL A 96 4.05 10.43 -1.69
CA VAL A 96 3.64 9.01 -1.79
C VAL A 96 2.51 8.74 -0.81
N PHE A 97 1.44 8.14 -1.28
CA PHE A 97 0.40 7.53 -0.46
C PHE A 97 0.39 6.02 -0.70
N GLY A 98 0.58 5.24 0.35
CA GLY A 98 0.44 3.79 0.29
C GLY A 98 -0.62 3.32 1.29
N SER A 99 -1.49 2.39 0.87
CA SER A 99 -2.50 1.77 1.73
C SER A 99 -2.23 0.29 1.91
N SER A 100 -2.35 -0.23 3.14
CA SER A 100 -2.20 -1.67 3.42
C SER A 100 -0.84 -2.22 2.94
N GLY A 101 -0.83 -3.25 2.09
CA GLY A 101 0.40 -3.74 1.43
C GLY A 101 1.17 -2.63 0.70
N GLY A 102 0.47 -1.69 0.06
CA GLY A 102 1.08 -0.50 -0.56
C GLY A 102 1.74 0.44 0.45
N ALA A 103 1.25 0.47 1.70
CA ALA A 103 1.90 1.23 2.77
C ALA A 103 3.24 0.59 3.18
N ILE A 104 3.37 -0.75 3.11
CA ILE A 104 4.67 -1.41 3.33
C ILE A 104 5.65 -1.03 2.21
N VAL A 105 5.19 -1.00 0.95
CA VAL A 105 6.01 -0.54 -0.18
C VAL A 105 6.44 0.92 0.01
N ALA A 106 5.53 1.78 0.50
CA ALA A 106 5.84 3.19 0.80
C ALA A 106 6.89 3.33 1.93
N LEU A 107 6.82 2.50 2.99
CA LEU A 107 7.84 2.46 4.04
C LEU A 107 9.20 2.01 3.51
N GLU A 108 9.21 1.01 2.63
CA GLU A 108 10.45 0.55 2.00
C GLU A 108 11.04 1.62 1.05
N LEU A 109 10.20 2.34 0.29
CA LEU A 109 10.62 3.51 -0.50
C LEU A 109 11.25 4.58 0.37
N ALA A 110 10.61 4.95 1.49
CA ALA A 110 11.13 5.94 2.43
C ALA A 110 12.46 5.51 3.05
N THR A 111 12.66 4.20 3.24
CA THR A 111 13.92 3.65 3.75
C THR A 111 15.03 3.72 2.69
N ARG A 112 14.73 3.36 1.44
CA ARG A 112 15.73 3.23 0.37
C ARG A 112 16.08 4.54 -0.34
N TYR A 113 15.09 5.44 -0.45
CA TYR A 113 15.20 6.66 -1.27
C TYR A 113 14.75 7.93 -0.54
N PRO A 114 15.20 8.17 0.72
CA PRO A 114 14.68 9.26 1.55
C PRO A 114 14.83 10.64 0.90
N ASP A 115 15.96 10.90 0.28
CA ASP A 115 16.28 12.21 -0.34
C ASP A 115 15.56 12.46 -1.68
N ARG A 116 14.75 11.51 -2.13
CA ARG A 116 14.06 11.56 -3.44
C ARG A 116 12.56 11.65 -3.33
N LEU A 117 12.03 11.68 -2.13
CA LEU A 117 10.61 11.72 -1.87
C LEU A 117 10.24 13.02 -1.16
N GLY A 118 9.05 13.49 -1.42
CA GLY A 118 8.35 14.43 -0.57
C GLY A 118 7.78 13.71 0.66
N THR A 119 6.61 14.12 1.10
CA THR A 119 5.93 13.46 2.22
C THR A 119 5.44 12.07 1.81
N VAL A 120 5.67 11.08 2.69
CA VAL A 120 5.20 9.70 2.54
C VAL A 120 4.12 9.43 3.57
N VAL A 121 2.93 9.07 3.12
CA VAL A 121 1.82 8.65 3.97
C VAL A 121 1.65 7.14 3.87
N ALA A 122 1.96 6.42 4.95
CA ALA A 122 1.75 4.97 5.08
C ALA A 122 0.46 4.71 5.89
N HIS A 123 -0.63 4.39 5.19
CA HIS A 123 -1.94 4.15 5.79
C HIS A 123 -2.12 2.67 6.12
N GLU A 124 -2.17 2.37 7.42
CA GLU A 124 -2.40 1.04 7.98
C GLU A 124 -1.51 -0.08 7.40
N PRO A 125 -0.16 0.09 7.41
CA PRO A 125 0.76 -0.95 6.96
C PRO A 125 0.63 -2.22 7.82
N PRO A 126 0.37 -3.41 7.23
CA PRO A 126 0.24 -4.65 7.98
C PRO A 126 1.61 -5.26 8.33
N VAL A 127 2.32 -4.65 9.27
CA VAL A 127 3.65 -5.07 9.75
C VAL A 127 3.60 -5.66 11.16
N PRO A 128 3.06 -6.87 11.37
CA PRO A 128 2.91 -7.47 12.69
C PRO A 128 4.24 -7.69 13.40
N SER A 129 5.36 -7.66 12.69
CA SER A 129 6.72 -7.77 13.26
C SER A 129 7.05 -6.70 14.29
N VAL A 130 6.32 -5.57 14.32
CA VAL A 130 6.51 -4.53 15.33
C VAL A 130 5.80 -4.82 16.65
N LEU A 131 4.85 -5.76 16.68
CA LEU A 131 4.06 -6.07 17.86
C LEU A 131 4.81 -6.95 18.86
N PRO A 132 4.52 -6.85 20.16
CA PRO A 132 5.08 -7.76 21.17
C PRO A 132 4.72 -9.23 20.93
N ASP A 133 3.54 -9.49 20.36
CA ASP A 133 3.01 -10.82 20.04
C ASP A 133 3.17 -11.17 18.53
N ALA A 134 4.22 -10.63 17.89
CA ALA A 134 4.51 -10.79 16.46
C ALA A 134 4.41 -12.24 15.97
N ALA A 135 4.98 -13.20 16.73
CA ALA A 135 4.95 -14.61 16.35
C ALA A 135 3.53 -15.18 16.30
N ALA A 136 2.67 -14.82 17.27
CA ALA A 136 1.28 -15.26 17.30
C ALA A 136 0.47 -14.63 16.16
N GLN A 137 0.74 -13.36 15.82
CA GLN A 137 0.10 -12.71 14.67
C GLN A 137 0.58 -13.36 13.36
N GLN A 138 1.88 -13.60 13.19
CA GLN A 138 2.42 -14.25 12.00
C GLN A 138 1.82 -15.66 11.79
N GLN A 139 1.62 -16.41 12.88
CA GLN A 139 1.02 -17.74 12.79
C GLN A 139 -0.38 -17.74 12.14
N LYS A 140 -1.18 -16.69 12.31
CA LYS A 140 -2.49 -16.57 11.67
C LYS A 140 -2.35 -16.54 10.14
N TYR A 141 -1.39 -15.80 9.61
CA TYR A 141 -1.14 -15.72 8.17
C TYR A 141 -0.55 -17.05 7.62
N GLU A 142 0.29 -17.73 8.41
CA GLU A 142 0.75 -19.08 8.04
C GLU A 142 -0.43 -20.06 7.90
N VAL A 143 -1.42 -20.00 8.81
CA VAL A 143 -2.63 -20.83 8.73
C VAL A 143 -3.44 -20.50 7.48
N VAL A 144 -3.60 -19.21 7.12
CA VAL A 144 -4.25 -18.82 5.85
C VAL A 144 -3.52 -19.40 4.64
N TYR A 145 -2.19 -19.33 4.63
CA TYR A 145 -1.40 -19.92 3.56
C TYR A 145 -1.58 -21.45 3.47
N GLN A 146 -1.62 -22.16 4.60
CA GLN A 146 -1.90 -23.60 4.60
C GLN A 146 -3.34 -23.90 4.13
N THR A 147 -4.30 -23.03 4.44
CA THR A 147 -5.66 -23.13 3.91
C THR A 147 -5.66 -22.96 2.39
N TYR A 148 -4.93 -22.00 1.85
CA TYR A 148 -4.73 -21.87 0.39
C TYR A 148 -4.20 -23.16 -0.23
N ARG A 149 -3.14 -23.74 0.36
CA ARG A 149 -2.50 -24.97 -0.15
C ARG A 149 -3.41 -26.20 -0.12
N THR A 150 -4.39 -26.26 0.78
CA THR A 150 -5.22 -27.44 1.01
C THR A 150 -6.67 -27.30 0.56
N LYS A 151 -7.22 -26.07 0.55
CA LYS A 151 -8.63 -25.79 0.25
C LYS A 151 -8.85 -24.78 -0.88
N GLY A 152 -7.78 -24.16 -1.38
CA GLY A 152 -7.82 -23.21 -2.49
C GLY A 152 -8.04 -21.77 -2.06
N VAL A 153 -8.09 -20.88 -3.08
CA VAL A 153 -8.05 -19.43 -2.92
C VAL A 153 -9.24 -18.85 -2.19
N GLN A 154 -10.45 -19.31 -2.48
CA GLN A 154 -11.69 -18.74 -1.92
C GLN A 154 -11.73 -18.89 -0.39
N GLU A 155 -11.46 -20.09 0.11
CA GLU A 155 -11.46 -20.35 1.54
C GLU A 155 -10.35 -19.61 2.26
N ALA A 156 -9.16 -19.57 1.66
CA ALA A 156 -8.03 -18.82 2.21
C ALA A 156 -8.28 -17.32 2.24
N PHE A 157 -8.84 -16.76 1.17
CA PHE A 157 -9.14 -15.33 1.10
C PHE A 157 -10.24 -14.94 2.09
N HIS A 158 -11.29 -15.76 2.21
CA HIS A 158 -12.31 -15.56 3.24
C HIS A 158 -11.69 -15.57 4.65
N GLN A 159 -10.83 -16.54 4.95
CA GLN A 159 -10.10 -16.58 6.22
C GLN A 159 -9.21 -15.37 6.42
N PHE A 160 -8.52 -14.89 5.38
CA PHE A 160 -7.65 -13.71 5.43
C PHE A 160 -8.45 -12.46 5.85
N ILE A 161 -9.58 -12.18 5.22
CA ILE A 161 -10.38 -10.99 5.54
C ILE A 161 -11.03 -11.07 6.94
N THR A 162 -11.11 -12.25 7.53
CA THR A 162 -11.64 -12.46 8.89
C THR A 162 -10.57 -12.44 9.99
N ILE A 163 -9.28 -12.35 9.65
CA ILE A 163 -8.19 -12.27 10.67
C ILE A 163 -8.36 -11.05 11.57
N ASP A 164 -8.74 -9.93 10.98
CA ASP A 164 -8.95 -8.66 11.68
C ASP A 164 -10.28 -8.03 11.25
N PRO A 165 -11.42 -8.60 11.69
CA PRO A 165 -12.70 -7.99 11.41
C PRO A 165 -12.75 -6.63 12.11
N GLY A 166 -12.60 -5.57 11.33
CA GLY A 166 -12.71 -4.19 11.79
C GLY A 166 -14.15 -3.83 12.16
N GLN A 167 -14.32 -2.60 12.61
CA GLN A 167 -15.63 -1.95 12.54
C GLN A 167 -15.77 -1.47 11.10
N ASP A 168 -16.77 -1.97 10.40
CA ASP A 168 -17.08 -1.50 9.06
C ASP A 168 -17.49 -0.02 9.10
N ASP A 169 -16.99 0.76 8.15
CA ASP A 169 -17.49 2.12 7.96
C ASP A 169 -18.95 2.02 7.49
N PRO A 170 -19.90 2.70 8.13
CA PRO A 170 -21.29 2.74 7.65
C PRO A 170 -21.43 3.26 6.20
N ALA A 171 -20.41 3.94 5.67
CA ALA A 171 -20.38 4.36 4.27
C ALA A 171 -19.85 3.27 3.31
N ALA A 172 -19.34 2.15 3.81
CA ALA A 172 -18.78 1.06 3.01
C ALA A 172 -19.83 0.26 2.21
N ASP A 173 -21.12 0.52 2.43
CA ASP A 173 -22.22 -0.05 1.64
C ASP A 173 -22.43 0.68 0.29
N GLY A 174 -21.55 1.62 -0.07
CA GLY A 174 -21.58 2.35 -1.33
C GLY A 174 -21.20 1.47 -2.53
N ASP A 175 -21.57 1.94 -3.73
CA ASP A 175 -21.21 1.29 -4.98
C ASP A 175 -19.69 1.29 -5.18
N TYR A 176 -19.14 0.15 -5.61
CA TYR A 176 -17.76 0.06 -6.08
C TYR A 176 -17.51 1.03 -7.25
N PRO A 177 -16.24 1.41 -7.52
CA PRO A 177 -15.92 2.26 -8.67
C PRO A 177 -16.64 1.80 -9.94
N ALA A 178 -17.11 2.76 -10.74
CA ALA A 178 -17.95 2.51 -11.92
C ALA A 178 -17.25 1.74 -13.08
N ASP A 179 -16.05 1.22 -12.88
CA ASP A 179 -15.35 0.39 -13.85
C ASP A 179 -15.86 -1.07 -13.76
N PRO A 180 -16.59 -1.56 -14.76
CA PRO A 180 -17.14 -2.92 -14.75
C PRO A 180 -16.07 -4.01 -14.74
N GLU A 181 -14.85 -3.70 -15.17
CA GLU A 181 -13.72 -4.63 -15.16
C GLU A 181 -12.99 -4.67 -13.81
N PHE A 182 -13.27 -3.75 -12.90
CA PHE A 182 -12.60 -3.70 -11.58
C PHE A 182 -12.84 -4.98 -10.78
N GLY A 183 -14.09 -5.40 -10.61
CA GLY A 183 -14.43 -6.63 -9.89
C GLY A 183 -13.73 -7.89 -10.43
N PRO A 184 -13.83 -8.20 -11.72
CA PRO A 184 -13.11 -9.32 -12.34
C PRO A 184 -11.59 -9.24 -12.16
N ARG A 185 -10.98 -8.05 -12.27
CA ARG A 185 -9.54 -7.88 -12.10
C ARG A 185 -9.10 -8.21 -10.68
N ILE A 186 -9.76 -7.64 -9.67
CA ILE A 186 -9.38 -7.87 -8.26
C ILE A 186 -9.64 -9.31 -7.82
N GLN A 187 -10.58 -10.02 -8.42
CA GLN A 187 -10.78 -11.45 -8.13
C GLN A 187 -9.54 -12.27 -8.50
N GLY A 188 -8.90 -11.98 -9.64
CA GLY A 188 -7.62 -12.59 -10.02
C GLY A 188 -6.49 -12.29 -9.04
N ASN A 189 -6.47 -11.08 -8.45
CA ASN A 189 -5.46 -10.65 -7.50
C ASN A 189 -5.57 -11.35 -6.13
N GLN A 190 -6.74 -11.92 -5.78
CA GLN A 190 -6.92 -12.65 -4.53
C GLN A 190 -5.99 -13.86 -4.42
N GLU A 191 -5.84 -14.61 -5.51
CA GLU A 191 -4.93 -15.75 -5.54
C GLU A 191 -3.47 -15.29 -5.39
N PHE A 192 -3.07 -14.25 -6.14
CA PHE A 192 -1.72 -13.72 -6.05
C PHE A 192 -1.39 -13.22 -4.64
N LEU A 193 -2.35 -12.56 -3.98
CA LEU A 193 -2.19 -12.15 -2.58
C LEU A 193 -1.91 -13.34 -1.67
N VAL A 194 -2.79 -14.34 -1.61
CA VAL A 194 -2.65 -15.44 -0.64
C VAL A 194 -1.49 -16.37 -0.95
N ALA A 195 -1.14 -16.49 -2.22
CA ALA A 195 -0.04 -17.36 -2.68
C ALA A 195 1.34 -16.71 -2.54
N HIS A 196 1.48 -15.42 -2.87
CA HIS A 196 2.77 -14.78 -3.15
C HIS A 196 3.03 -13.46 -2.46
N GLU A 197 2.03 -12.75 -1.92
CA GLU A 197 2.21 -11.44 -1.30
C GLU A 197 2.04 -11.45 0.22
N MET A 198 1.04 -12.15 0.73
CA MET A 198 0.61 -12.07 2.13
C MET A 198 1.75 -12.42 3.11
N LEU A 199 2.45 -13.52 2.89
CA LEU A 199 3.54 -13.92 3.78
C LEU A 199 4.76 -13.00 3.67
N PRO A 200 5.26 -12.61 2.48
CA PRO A 200 6.30 -11.60 2.35
C PRO A 200 5.96 -10.28 3.04
N PHE A 201 4.76 -9.75 2.84
CA PHE A 201 4.33 -8.51 3.49
C PHE A 201 4.30 -8.64 5.01
N THR A 202 3.65 -9.67 5.53
CA THR A 202 3.49 -9.82 6.99
C THR A 202 4.77 -10.22 7.71
N ARG A 203 5.77 -10.75 6.99
CA ARG A 203 7.13 -11.04 7.49
C ARG A 203 8.07 -9.84 7.40
N TYR A 204 7.67 -8.77 6.75
CA TYR A 204 8.48 -7.56 6.63
C TYR A 204 8.87 -7.00 8.00
N ARG A 205 10.10 -6.55 8.09
CA ARG A 205 10.66 -5.89 9.27
C ARG A 205 11.19 -4.52 8.86
N PRO A 206 10.45 -3.44 9.18
CA PRO A 206 10.88 -2.08 8.82
C PRO A 206 12.21 -1.73 9.49
N ASP A 207 13.08 -1.06 8.77
CA ASP A 207 14.27 -0.44 9.35
C ASP A 207 13.87 0.81 10.14
N LEU A 208 13.63 0.63 11.43
CA LEU A 208 13.20 1.72 12.31
C LEU A 208 14.23 2.83 12.46
N ALA A 209 15.53 2.53 12.27
CA ALA A 209 16.57 3.55 12.36
C ALA A 209 16.53 4.46 11.13
N ALA A 210 16.44 3.88 9.94
CA ALA A 210 16.30 4.64 8.69
C ALA A 210 14.99 5.44 8.67
N LEU A 211 13.86 4.83 9.05
CA LEU A 211 12.57 5.53 9.10
C LEU A 211 12.58 6.69 10.10
N ARG A 212 13.21 6.51 11.27
CA ARG A 212 13.32 7.58 12.26
C ARG A 212 14.13 8.76 11.75
N ALA A 213 15.16 8.53 10.96
CA ALA A 213 15.95 9.60 10.34
C ALA A 213 15.12 10.46 9.35
N ASN A 214 14.02 9.90 8.83
CA ASN A 214 13.15 10.52 7.83
C ASN A 214 11.78 10.96 8.37
N LEU A 215 11.59 10.99 9.69
CA LEU A 215 10.32 11.32 10.34
C LEU A 215 9.64 12.62 9.87
N PRO A 216 10.36 13.72 9.56
CA PRO A 216 9.70 14.94 9.08
C PRO A 216 8.87 14.74 7.80
N GLN A 217 9.17 13.67 7.04
CA GLN A 217 8.52 13.35 5.77
C GLN A 217 7.64 12.09 5.85
N LEU A 218 7.54 11.43 7.02
CA LEU A 218 6.76 10.20 7.20
C LEU A 218 5.53 10.43 8.07
N VAL A 219 4.36 10.15 7.51
CA VAL A 219 3.06 10.17 8.19
C VAL A 219 2.53 8.75 8.29
N LEU A 220 2.22 8.31 9.51
CA LEU A 220 1.59 7.02 9.77
C LEU A 220 0.08 7.23 9.89
N GLY A 221 -0.67 6.82 8.86
CA GLY A 221 -2.12 6.94 8.81
C GLY A 221 -2.84 5.79 9.51
N VAL A 222 -3.92 6.10 10.24
CA VAL A 222 -4.82 5.12 10.86
C VAL A 222 -6.26 5.51 10.63
N GLY A 223 -7.10 4.55 10.21
CA GLY A 223 -8.53 4.77 10.01
C GLY A 223 -9.26 5.12 11.32
N ARG A 224 -10.32 5.89 11.22
CA ARG A 224 -11.19 6.23 12.37
C ARG A 224 -12.00 5.03 12.83
N TYR A 225 -12.52 4.23 11.91
CA TYR A 225 -13.17 2.94 12.17
C TYR A 225 -12.08 1.86 12.24
N ARG A 226 -11.73 1.46 13.45
CA ARG A 226 -10.46 0.80 13.73
C ARG A 226 -10.56 -0.72 13.61
N ALA A 227 -9.81 -1.31 12.69
CA ALA A 227 -9.42 -2.70 12.74
C ALA A 227 -8.46 -2.91 13.93
N LYS A 228 -8.73 -3.92 14.78
CA LYS A 228 -8.00 -4.08 16.04
C LYS A 228 -6.49 -4.29 15.84
N ILE A 229 -6.11 -5.13 14.87
CA ILE A 229 -4.69 -5.46 14.61
C ILE A 229 -4.02 -4.32 13.85
N ALA A 230 -4.63 -3.80 12.79
CA ALA A 230 -4.07 -2.69 12.00
C ALA A 230 -3.81 -1.46 12.88
N THR A 231 -4.78 -1.06 13.72
CA THR A 231 -4.62 0.03 14.67
C THR A 231 -3.46 -0.23 15.65
N ARG A 232 -3.38 -1.43 16.24
CA ARG A 232 -2.29 -1.78 17.16
C ARG A 232 -0.92 -1.68 16.48
N ILE A 233 -0.83 -2.14 15.24
CA ILE A 233 0.41 -2.07 14.44
C ILE A 233 0.83 -0.62 14.24
N VAL A 234 -0.08 0.24 13.76
CA VAL A 234 0.24 1.65 13.49
C VAL A 234 0.65 2.39 14.76
N LEU A 235 -0.12 2.22 15.85
CA LEU A 235 0.21 2.86 17.14
C LEU A 235 1.56 2.37 17.70
N THR A 236 1.84 1.06 17.60
CA THR A 236 3.13 0.50 18.04
C THR A 236 4.29 0.99 17.17
N LEU A 237 4.08 1.10 15.85
CA LEU A 237 5.09 1.62 14.94
C LEU A 237 5.37 3.09 15.23
N ALA A 238 4.32 3.91 15.45
CA ALA A 238 4.45 5.31 15.82
C ALA A 238 5.23 5.49 17.13
N ASP A 239 4.87 4.75 18.17
CA ASP A 239 5.58 4.75 19.45
C ASP A 239 7.08 4.39 19.27
N ARG A 240 7.37 3.30 18.54
CA ARG A 240 8.75 2.90 18.26
C ARG A 240 9.55 3.92 17.47
N LEU A 241 8.90 4.69 16.60
CA LEU A 241 9.55 5.76 15.84
C LEU A 241 9.66 7.06 16.63
N GLY A 242 8.90 7.24 17.72
CA GLY A 242 8.83 8.47 18.49
C GLY A 242 7.98 9.56 17.81
N THR A 243 6.92 9.15 17.13
CA THR A 243 5.95 10.02 16.45
C THR A 243 4.51 9.64 16.81
N GLU A 244 3.53 10.36 16.28
CA GLU A 244 2.12 10.08 16.47
C GLU A 244 1.47 9.53 15.21
N ALA A 245 0.46 8.68 15.38
CA ALA A 245 -0.37 8.23 14.28
C ALA A 245 -1.40 9.31 13.91
N THR A 246 -1.56 9.57 12.63
CA THR A 246 -2.50 10.54 12.10
C THR A 246 -3.84 9.86 11.77
N PRO A 247 -4.96 10.28 12.38
CA PRO A 247 -6.27 9.72 12.05
C PRO A 247 -6.74 10.17 10.68
N PHE A 248 -7.21 9.22 9.87
CA PHE A 248 -7.85 9.43 8.58
C PHE A 248 -9.34 9.10 8.64
N PRO A 249 -10.18 9.73 7.81
CA PRO A 249 -11.60 9.41 7.69
C PRO A 249 -11.83 7.96 7.24
N GLY A 250 -12.91 7.35 7.72
CA GLY A 250 -13.29 6.02 7.32
C GLY A 250 -12.52 4.90 8.03
N ASP A 251 -12.57 3.73 7.43
CA ASP A 251 -11.90 2.50 7.85
C ASP A 251 -10.58 2.28 7.07
N HIS A 252 -10.17 1.01 6.98
CA HIS A 252 -8.98 0.58 6.23
C HIS A 252 -8.99 1.02 4.74
N THR A 253 -10.17 1.16 4.17
CA THR A 253 -10.45 1.56 2.79
C THR A 253 -11.20 2.89 2.67
N GLY A 254 -11.13 3.73 3.69
CA GLY A 254 -11.88 4.99 3.79
C GLY A 254 -11.73 5.91 2.58
N TYR A 255 -10.61 5.83 1.85
CA TYR A 255 -10.40 6.56 0.59
C TYR A 255 -11.36 6.13 -0.54
N MET A 256 -11.99 4.95 -0.44
CA MET A 256 -13.00 4.48 -1.40
C MET A 256 -14.39 5.01 -1.05
N TRP A 257 -14.73 5.08 0.24
CA TRP A 257 -16.08 5.34 0.74
C TRP A 257 -16.30 6.78 1.17
N ARG A 258 -15.22 7.50 1.50
CA ARG A 258 -15.21 8.90 1.94
C ARG A 258 -14.19 9.73 1.15
N PRO A 259 -14.26 9.72 -0.20
CA PRO A 259 -13.19 10.27 -1.03
C PRO A 259 -12.92 11.75 -0.73
N GLY A 260 -13.93 12.59 -0.58
CA GLY A 260 -13.77 14.03 -0.29
C GLY A 260 -13.08 14.26 1.05
N GLU A 261 -13.64 13.74 2.16
CA GLU A 261 -13.04 13.90 3.50
C GLU A 261 -11.62 13.33 3.56
N PHE A 262 -11.39 12.18 2.89
CA PHE A 262 -10.07 11.54 2.87
C PHE A 262 -9.07 12.34 2.04
N ALA A 263 -9.48 12.89 0.89
CA ALA A 263 -8.65 13.75 0.05
C ALA A 263 -8.22 15.03 0.77
N GLU A 264 -9.15 15.72 1.44
CA GLU A 264 -8.85 16.88 2.28
C GLU A 264 -7.81 16.54 3.35
N LYS A 265 -8.00 15.41 4.05
CA LYS A 265 -7.08 14.97 5.10
C LYS A 265 -5.73 14.58 4.54
N LEU A 266 -5.70 13.91 3.39
CA LEU A 266 -4.46 13.53 2.72
C LEU A 266 -3.71 14.78 2.23
N HIS A 267 -4.40 15.72 1.59
CA HIS A 267 -3.80 16.99 1.17
C HIS A 267 -3.16 17.73 2.35
N ALA A 268 -3.87 17.85 3.48
CA ALA A 268 -3.33 18.47 4.69
C ALA A 268 -2.13 17.71 5.30
N ALA A 269 -2.01 16.42 5.06
CA ALA A 269 -0.86 15.63 5.53
C ALA A 269 0.35 15.72 4.59
N LEU A 270 0.13 16.10 3.32
CA LEU A 270 1.18 16.22 2.30
C LEU A 270 1.79 17.64 2.25
N THR A 271 1.11 18.64 2.80
CA THR A 271 1.53 20.06 2.84
C THR A 271 2.06 20.45 4.20
#